data_fc646361ed8f28998219eba9068043f9
#
_entry.id   fc646361ed8f28998219eba9068043f9
#
_cell.length_a   1.000
_cell.length_b   1.000
_cell.length_c   1.000
_cell.angle_alpha   90.00
_cell.angle_beta   90.00
_cell.angle_gamma   90.00
#
_symmetry.space_group_name_H-M   'P 1'
#
loop_
_entity.id
_entity.type
_entity.pdbx_description
1 polymer ?
#
loop_
_entity_poly.entity_id
_entity_poly.type
_entity_poly.pdbx_seq_one_letter_code
_entity_poly.pdbx_strand_id
1 'polypeptide(L)'
;LEVQVGATVRLTDDVAAVFDAARPGVAMRVGGYGPSSHNFHRDAMSRRGFGEAADRITELFAAGRRDEAAAAVPDDYLDDGALVGSRQRIAERFQQWRSTLATGLTVRPTSIEEMELLAELAGCEPRPDVEVPSGPVF
;
A
#
# COMPACT_ATOMS: atom_id res chain seq x y z
N LEU A 1 -16.93 -13.47 9.61
CA LEU A 1 -16.49 -12.87 8.36
C LEU A 1 -15.01 -12.52 8.47
N GLU A 2 -14.19 -12.98 7.53
CA GLU A 2 -12.78 -12.65 7.44
C GLU A 2 -12.58 -11.56 6.38
N VAL A 3 -11.92 -10.46 6.74
CA VAL A 3 -11.64 -9.32 5.85
C VAL A 3 -10.14 -9.12 5.76
N GLN A 4 -9.54 -9.56 4.65
CA GLN A 4 -8.13 -9.42 4.36
C GLN A 4 -7.87 -8.16 3.53
N VAL A 5 -6.93 -7.33 3.96
CA VAL A 5 -6.55 -6.09 3.27
C VAL A 5 -5.05 -6.09 3.00
N GLY A 6 -4.67 -5.64 1.79
CA GLY A 6 -3.27 -5.50 1.41
C GLY A 6 -2.69 -4.18 1.90
N ALA A 7 -1.48 -4.21 2.49
CA ALA A 7 -0.73 -3.01 2.86
C ALA A 7 0.71 -3.07 2.34
N THR A 8 1.21 -1.93 1.86
CA THR A 8 2.63 -1.76 1.54
C THR A 8 3.41 -1.53 2.83
N VAL A 9 4.51 -2.26 3.02
CA VAL A 9 5.40 -2.10 4.18
C VAL A 9 6.77 -1.67 3.70
N ARG A 10 7.32 -0.62 4.31
CA ARG A 10 8.73 -0.21 4.15
C ARG A 10 9.21 0.52 5.39
N LEU A 11 10.28 -0.01 5.97
CA LEU A 11 11.03 0.66 7.02
C LEU A 11 12.06 1.59 6.38
N THR A 12 11.82 2.91 6.48
CA THR A 12 12.65 3.93 5.81
C THR A 12 12.46 5.30 6.45
N ASP A 13 13.48 6.14 6.33
CA ASP A 13 13.36 7.58 6.65
C ASP A 13 12.88 8.40 5.44
N ASP A 14 12.92 7.83 4.23
CA ASP A 14 12.49 8.48 2.99
C ASP A 14 11.15 7.92 2.50
N VAL A 15 10.07 8.39 3.13
CA VAL A 15 8.69 8.01 2.77
C VAL A 15 8.34 8.52 1.36
N ALA A 16 8.84 9.70 0.99
CA ALA A 16 8.54 10.30 -0.31
C ALA A 16 9.06 9.44 -1.47
N ALA A 17 10.27 8.91 -1.38
CA ALA A 17 10.81 8.03 -2.40
C ALA A 17 9.98 6.75 -2.60
N VAL A 18 9.41 6.19 -1.53
CA VAL A 18 8.51 5.02 -1.63
C VAL A 18 7.21 5.39 -2.34
N PHE A 19 6.65 6.56 -2.04
CA PHE A 19 5.42 7.03 -2.69
C PHE A 19 5.67 7.36 -4.16
N ASP A 20 6.76 8.03 -4.48
CA ASP A 20 7.12 8.35 -5.87
C ASP A 20 7.29 7.08 -6.71
N ALA A 21 7.91 6.04 -6.16
CA ALA A 21 8.03 4.74 -6.83
C ALA A 21 6.67 4.04 -7.06
N ALA A 22 5.68 4.29 -6.22
CA ALA A 22 4.35 3.69 -6.31
C ALA A 22 3.40 4.42 -7.30
N ARG A 23 3.59 5.74 -7.51
CA ARG A 23 2.70 6.60 -8.31
C ARG A 23 2.43 6.09 -9.73
N PRO A 24 3.44 5.66 -10.53
CA PRO A 24 3.19 5.18 -11.89
C PRO A 24 2.26 3.97 -11.93
N GLY A 25 2.42 3.05 -10.97
CA GLY A 25 1.58 1.86 -10.86
C GLY A 25 0.13 2.19 -10.46
N VAL A 26 -0.07 3.20 -9.61
CA VAL A 26 -1.41 3.68 -9.26
C VAL A 26 -2.06 4.37 -10.45
N ALA A 27 -1.35 5.29 -11.11
CA ALA A 27 -1.85 6.00 -12.28
C ALA A 27 -2.24 5.04 -13.41
N MET A 28 -1.47 3.98 -13.64
CA MET A 28 -1.79 2.95 -14.61
C MET A 28 -3.09 2.19 -14.24
N ARG A 29 -3.30 1.85 -12.99
CA ARG A 29 -4.53 1.16 -12.55
C ARG A 29 -5.76 2.06 -12.66
N VAL A 30 -5.64 3.30 -12.20
CA VAL A 30 -6.74 4.28 -12.20
C VAL A 30 -7.07 4.79 -13.60
N GLY A 31 -6.06 5.06 -14.43
CA GLY A 31 -6.23 5.63 -15.75
C GLY A 31 -6.25 4.62 -16.90
N GLY A 32 -5.65 3.43 -16.72
CA GLY A 32 -5.39 2.49 -17.83
C GLY A 32 -6.10 1.14 -17.75
N TYR A 33 -6.70 0.77 -16.61
CA TYR A 33 -7.37 -0.53 -16.49
C TYR A 33 -8.86 -0.44 -16.80
N GLY A 34 -9.27 -1.17 -17.83
CA GLY A 34 -10.66 -1.26 -18.24
C GLY A 34 -11.14 -0.14 -19.15
N PRO A 35 -12.36 -0.23 -19.67
CA PRO A 35 -12.97 0.82 -20.45
C PRO A 35 -13.28 2.03 -19.58
N SER A 36 -13.31 3.23 -20.17
CA SER A 36 -13.58 4.49 -19.46
C SER A 36 -14.92 4.51 -18.70
N SER A 37 -15.85 3.65 -19.08
CA SER A 37 -17.17 3.50 -18.44
C SER A 37 -17.18 2.62 -17.18
N HIS A 38 -16.17 1.77 -16.98
CA HIS A 38 -16.11 0.81 -15.86
C HIS A 38 -14.66 0.56 -15.46
N ASN A 39 -14.14 1.43 -14.60
CA ASN A 39 -12.82 1.25 -14.00
C ASN A 39 -12.96 1.11 -12.49
N PHE A 40 -12.87 -0.13 -12.01
CA PHE A 40 -12.98 -0.44 -10.57
C PHE A 40 -11.99 0.36 -9.71
N HIS A 41 -10.75 0.55 -10.17
CA HIS A 41 -9.73 1.27 -9.40
C HIS A 41 -10.03 2.78 -9.31
N ARG A 42 -10.51 3.39 -10.40
CA ARG A 42 -10.98 4.78 -10.41
C ARG A 42 -12.15 4.96 -9.44
N ASP A 43 -13.14 4.07 -9.54
CA ASP A 43 -14.34 4.14 -8.69
C ASP A 43 -13.99 3.91 -7.22
N ALA A 44 -13.05 2.99 -6.92
CA ALA A 44 -12.57 2.76 -5.57
C ALA A 44 -11.83 3.98 -5.00
N MET A 45 -10.99 4.63 -5.80
CA MET A 45 -10.29 5.86 -5.43
C MET A 45 -11.28 7.00 -5.14
N SER A 46 -12.30 7.16 -5.99
CA SER A 46 -13.35 8.16 -5.84
C SER A 46 -14.18 7.94 -4.56
N ARG A 47 -14.55 6.69 -4.25
CA ARG A 47 -15.28 6.36 -3.02
C ARG A 47 -14.49 6.63 -1.74
N ARG A 48 -13.16 6.66 -1.83
CA ARG A 48 -12.28 7.02 -0.72
C ARG A 48 -12.09 8.54 -0.56
N GLY A 49 -12.82 9.36 -1.31
CA GLY A 49 -12.75 10.82 -1.22
C GLY A 49 -11.77 11.49 -2.19
N PHE A 50 -11.12 10.73 -3.08
CA PHE A 50 -10.13 11.24 -4.03
C PHE A 50 -10.69 11.33 -5.47
N GLY A 51 -11.97 11.68 -5.62
CA GLY A 51 -12.65 11.69 -6.93
C GLY A 51 -12.01 12.64 -7.93
N GLU A 52 -11.68 13.88 -7.52
CA GLU A 52 -11.04 14.86 -8.39
C GLU A 52 -9.67 14.37 -8.90
N ALA A 53 -8.87 13.76 -8.02
CA ALA A 53 -7.59 13.17 -8.40
C ALA A 53 -7.78 11.99 -9.37
N ALA A 54 -8.76 11.11 -9.11
CA ALA A 54 -9.07 9.98 -9.97
C ALA A 54 -9.47 10.42 -11.39
N ASP A 55 -10.29 11.47 -11.51
CA ASP A 55 -10.68 12.05 -12.79
C ASP A 55 -9.49 12.68 -13.51
N ARG A 56 -8.68 13.45 -12.79
CA ARG A 56 -7.47 14.08 -13.34
C ARG A 56 -6.46 13.04 -13.85
N ILE A 57 -6.22 11.97 -13.09
CA ILE A 57 -5.35 10.87 -13.50
C ILE A 57 -5.88 10.23 -14.78
N THR A 58 -7.18 9.97 -14.85
CA THR A 58 -7.82 9.34 -16.01
C THR A 58 -7.68 10.21 -17.27
N GLU A 59 -7.92 11.51 -17.17
CA GLU A 59 -7.77 12.47 -18.28
C GLU A 59 -6.33 12.52 -18.80
N LEU A 60 -5.36 12.66 -17.89
CA LEU A 60 -3.94 12.73 -18.25
C LEU A 60 -3.45 11.43 -18.87
N PHE A 61 -3.88 10.30 -18.31
CA PHE A 61 -3.52 8.99 -18.83
C PHE A 61 -4.08 8.73 -20.23
N ALA A 62 -5.34 9.11 -20.49
CA ALA A 62 -5.98 9.02 -21.80
C ALA A 62 -5.30 9.93 -22.83
N ALA A 63 -4.77 11.09 -22.40
CA ALA A 63 -3.98 11.99 -23.24
C ALA A 63 -2.53 11.54 -23.47
N GLY A 64 -2.12 10.36 -22.94
CA GLY A 64 -0.75 9.86 -23.04
C GLY A 64 0.27 10.53 -22.12
N ARG A 65 -0.18 11.46 -21.25
CA ARG A 65 0.66 12.24 -20.32
C ARG A 65 0.93 11.45 -19.03
N ARG A 66 1.63 10.32 -19.15
CA ARG A 66 1.75 9.32 -18.09
C ARG A 66 2.49 9.81 -16.85
N ASP A 67 3.54 10.62 -17.04
CA ASP A 67 4.33 11.16 -15.92
C ASP A 67 3.50 12.16 -15.11
N GLU A 68 2.70 12.97 -15.80
CA GLU A 68 1.79 13.91 -15.14
C GLU A 68 0.62 13.20 -14.47
N ALA A 69 0.13 12.10 -15.05
CA ALA A 69 -0.87 11.24 -14.40
C ALA A 69 -0.30 10.61 -13.12
N ALA A 70 0.96 10.18 -13.13
CA ALA A 70 1.64 9.69 -11.93
C ALA A 70 1.79 10.80 -10.88
N ALA A 71 2.22 12.00 -11.28
CA ALA A 71 2.36 13.14 -10.38
C ALA A 71 1.01 13.61 -9.77
N ALA A 72 -0.11 13.32 -10.43
CA ALA A 72 -1.45 13.64 -9.92
C ALA A 72 -1.97 12.69 -8.84
N VAL A 73 -1.25 11.60 -8.52
CA VAL A 73 -1.62 10.69 -7.42
C VAL A 73 -1.31 11.35 -6.08
N PRO A 74 -2.29 11.57 -5.19
CA PRO A 74 -2.06 12.22 -3.90
C PRO A 74 -1.26 11.34 -2.93
N ASP A 75 -0.41 11.98 -2.11
CA ASP A 75 0.32 11.30 -1.03
C ASP A 75 -0.63 10.65 -0.04
N ASP A 76 -1.67 11.36 0.38
CA ASP A 76 -2.66 10.85 1.32
C ASP A 76 -3.33 9.56 0.84
N TYR A 77 -3.58 9.45 -0.49
CA TYR A 77 -4.11 8.21 -1.06
C TYR A 77 -3.15 7.02 -0.93
N LEU A 78 -1.86 7.28 -1.15
CA LEU A 78 -0.81 6.26 -1.02
C LEU A 78 -0.61 5.88 0.45
N ASP A 79 -0.63 6.88 1.32
CA ASP A 79 -0.40 6.72 2.74
C ASP A 79 -1.53 5.94 3.44
N ASP A 80 -2.77 6.13 3.03
CA ASP A 80 -3.91 5.38 3.57
C ASP A 80 -3.75 3.85 3.50
N GLY A 81 -3.09 3.34 2.45
CA GLY A 81 -2.84 1.92 2.24
C GLY A 81 -1.44 1.45 2.64
N ALA A 82 -0.71 2.24 3.45
CA ALA A 82 0.71 2.02 3.68
C ALA A 82 1.10 1.94 5.17
N LEU A 83 2.09 1.09 5.44
CA LEU A 83 2.86 1.01 6.67
C LEU A 83 4.31 1.37 6.33
N VAL A 84 4.55 2.66 6.01
CA VAL A 84 5.82 3.17 5.49
C VAL A 84 6.36 4.24 6.42
N GLY A 85 7.66 4.20 6.71
CA GLY A 85 8.38 5.19 7.50
C GLY A 85 9.23 4.59 8.61
N SER A 86 9.50 5.37 9.66
CA SER A 86 10.20 4.91 10.85
C SER A 86 9.40 3.83 11.60
N ARG A 87 10.09 3.07 12.47
CA ARG A 87 9.42 2.07 13.34
C ARG A 87 8.25 2.67 14.12
N GLN A 88 8.43 3.87 14.67
CA GLN A 88 7.37 4.57 15.41
C GLN A 88 6.18 4.86 14.50
N ARG A 89 6.40 5.42 13.32
CA ARG A 89 5.34 5.75 12.38
C ARG A 89 4.58 4.51 11.92
N ILE A 90 5.28 3.42 11.62
CA ILE A 90 4.66 2.13 11.27
C ILE A 90 3.81 1.61 12.42
N ALA A 91 4.29 1.68 13.67
CA ALA A 91 3.53 1.24 14.83
C ALA A 91 2.24 2.05 15.03
N GLU A 92 2.31 3.38 14.91
CA GLU A 92 1.14 4.27 15.02
C GLU A 92 0.09 3.95 13.93
N ARG A 93 0.53 3.77 12.68
CA ARG A 93 -0.34 3.41 11.57
C ARG A 93 -0.93 2.00 11.72
N PHE A 94 -0.16 1.06 12.22
CA PHE A 94 -0.65 -0.29 12.50
C PHE A 94 -1.79 -0.29 13.52
N GLN A 95 -1.75 0.56 14.54
CA GLN A 95 -2.86 0.73 15.49
C GLN A 95 -4.11 1.30 14.82
N GLN A 96 -3.97 2.21 13.86
CA GLN A 96 -5.10 2.70 13.08
C GLN A 96 -5.77 1.56 12.28
N TRP A 97 -4.99 0.67 11.66
CA TRP A 97 -5.52 -0.51 10.99
C TRP A 97 -6.29 -1.44 11.93
N ARG A 98 -5.81 -1.63 13.15
CA ARG A 98 -6.49 -2.45 14.18
C ARG A 98 -7.86 -1.89 14.58
N SER A 99 -8.11 -0.62 14.38
CA SER A 99 -9.41 0.01 14.65
C SER A 99 -10.41 -0.11 13.49
N THR A 100 -10.01 -0.69 12.37
CA THR A 100 -10.87 -0.92 11.20
C THR A 100 -11.61 -2.27 11.29
N LEU A 101 -12.41 -2.58 10.26
CA LEU A 101 -13.05 -3.89 10.11
C LEU A 101 -12.12 -4.97 9.53
N ALA A 102 -10.88 -4.64 9.22
CA ALA A 102 -9.91 -5.61 8.73
C ALA A 102 -9.56 -6.62 9.84
N THR A 103 -9.68 -7.91 9.52
CA THR A 103 -9.33 -9.01 10.42
C THR A 103 -7.94 -9.56 10.15
N GLY A 104 -7.33 -9.17 9.04
CA GLY A 104 -5.97 -9.53 8.67
C GLY A 104 -5.36 -8.57 7.66
N LEU A 105 -4.04 -8.40 7.74
CA LEU A 105 -3.25 -7.65 6.78
C LEU A 105 -2.38 -8.59 5.97
N THR A 106 -2.50 -8.51 4.65
CA THR A 106 -1.57 -9.14 3.72
C THR A 106 -0.45 -8.16 3.41
N VAL A 107 0.75 -8.47 3.84
CA VAL A 107 1.93 -7.62 3.71
C VAL A 107 3.03 -8.31 2.92
N ARG A 108 3.90 -7.54 2.29
CA ARG A 108 5.08 -8.03 1.56
C ARG A 108 6.33 -7.32 2.07
N PRO A 109 6.88 -7.75 3.20
CA PRO A 109 8.14 -7.21 3.70
C PRO A 109 9.28 -7.56 2.73
N THR A 110 10.28 -6.69 2.65
CA THR A 110 11.46 -6.87 1.80
C THR A 110 12.73 -7.10 2.61
N SER A 111 12.62 -7.02 3.94
CA SER A 111 13.72 -7.29 4.86
C SER A 111 13.27 -8.10 6.06
N ILE A 112 14.22 -8.75 6.72
CA ILE A 112 13.97 -9.46 7.98
C ILE A 112 13.53 -8.47 9.06
N GLU A 113 14.11 -7.29 9.10
CA GLU A 113 13.77 -6.25 10.06
C GLU A 113 12.30 -5.78 9.94
N GLU A 114 11.79 -5.65 8.72
CA GLU A 114 10.36 -5.38 8.49
C GLU A 114 9.48 -6.53 8.98
N MET A 115 9.90 -7.79 8.76
CA MET A 115 9.17 -8.98 9.25
C MET A 115 9.12 -9.03 10.77
N GLU A 116 10.26 -8.80 11.44
CA GLU A 116 10.37 -8.79 12.89
C GLU A 116 9.50 -7.69 13.50
N LEU A 117 9.54 -6.48 12.94
CA LEU A 117 8.69 -5.38 13.37
C LEU A 117 7.21 -5.72 13.26
N LEU A 118 6.78 -6.31 12.14
CA LEU A 118 5.38 -6.69 11.95
C LEU A 118 4.96 -7.81 12.89
N ALA A 119 5.81 -8.80 13.13
CA ALA A 119 5.55 -9.87 14.08
C ALA A 119 5.39 -9.33 15.51
N GLU A 120 6.26 -8.40 15.93
CA GLU A 120 6.17 -7.71 17.20
C GLU A 120 4.84 -6.94 17.33
N LEU A 121 4.49 -6.12 16.32
CA LEU A 121 3.24 -5.33 16.32
C LEU A 121 1.98 -6.20 16.30
N ALA A 122 2.04 -7.36 15.65
CA ALA A 122 0.94 -8.31 15.60
C ALA A 122 0.82 -9.16 16.88
N GLY A 123 1.81 -9.12 17.78
CA GLY A 123 1.87 -9.94 18.99
C GLY A 123 2.15 -11.41 18.66
N CYS A 124 2.90 -11.68 17.59
CA CYS A 124 3.33 -13.03 17.26
C CYS A 124 4.41 -13.48 18.25
N GLU A 125 4.20 -14.64 18.85
CA GLU A 125 5.21 -15.26 19.72
C GLU A 125 6.13 -16.18 18.87
N PRO A 126 7.44 -16.20 19.15
CA PRO A 126 8.36 -17.14 18.53
C PRO A 126 7.89 -18.58 18.78
N ARG A 127 7.96 -19.42 17.76
CA ARG A 127 7.69 -20.85 17.88
C ARG A 127 9.01 -21.62 17.93
N PRO A 128 9.55 -21.87 19.13
CA PRO A 128 10.87 -22.49 19.31
C PRO A 128 10.91 -23.95 18.86
N ASP A 129 9.76 -24.56 18.65
CA ASP A 129 9.58 -25.94 18.20
C ASP A 129 9.63 -26.10 16.67
N VAL A 130 9.69 -24.98 15.93
CA VAL A 130 9.79 -25.01 14.47
C VAL A 130 11.24 -24.78 14.05
N GLU A 131 11.90 -25.84 13.56
CA GLU A 131 13.19 -25.71 12.88
C GLU A 131 13.01 -24.85 11.63
N VAL A 132 13.66 -23.67 11.59
CA VAL A 132 13.73 -22.87 10.38
C VAL A 132 14.61 -23.60 9.38
N PRO A 133 14.12 -23.97 8.19
CA PRO A 133 14.97 -24.62 7.19
C PRO A 133 16.19 -23.75 6.86
N SER A 134 17.38 -24.32 6.95
CA SER A 134 18.66 -23.63 6.67
C SER A 134 18.94 -23.50 5.17
N GLY A 135 17.94 -23.49 4.31
CA GLY A 135 18.04 -23.34 2.86
C GLY A 135 17.61 -21.97 2.36
N PRO A 136 18.00 -21.60 1.12
CA PRO A 136 17.56 -20.35 0.52
C PRO A 136 16.03 -20.36 0.42
N VAL A 137 15.41 -19.41 1.08
CA VAL A 137 14.01 -19.10 0.88
C VAL A 137 13.94 -18.31 -0.42
N PHE A 138 13.42 -18.91 -1.45
CA PHE A 138 13.28 -18.52 -2.88
C PHE A 138 13.52 -17.05 -3.24
#